data_eb585f6275148cea36d0d7b119dd3173
#
_entry.id   eb585f6275148cea36d0d7b119dd3173
#
_cell.length_a   1.000
_cell.length_b   1.000
_cell.length_c   1.000
_cell.angle_alpha   90.00
_cell.angle_beta   90.00
_cell.angle_gamma   90.00
#
_symmetry.space_group_name_H-M   'P 1'
#
loop_
_entity.id
_entity.type
_entity.pdbx_description
1 polymer ?
#
loop_
_entity_poly.entity_id
_entity_poly.type
_entity_poly.pdbx_seq_one_letter_code
_entity_poly.pdbx_strand_id
1 'polypeptide(L)'
;MGWGTWKESWNVFNSDGAYLLSKLESRKIVGEFNFNDTYNFAKMLKDQIEGLNNSWAIRWYASTFLADKISLFPNVSLVYHNGNDLQATNSSIGDDWLDVELSDHPIPLVEIPLKENKDVRLVYERFFRTVFSFRGKIKRKIKELYGKITQMYK
;
A
#
# COMPACT_ATOMS: atom_id res chain seq x y z
N MET A 1 -0.72 10.41 -2.80
CA MET A 1 -1.04 9.28 -3.71
C MET A 1 -2.43 9.51 -4.28
N GLY A 2 -2.56 9.58 -5.60
CA GLY A 2 -3.86 9.74 -6.28
C GLY A 2 -4.42 8.38 -6.68
N TRP A 3 -5.71 8.14 -6.50
CA TRP A 3 -6.42 6.98 -7.01
C TRP A 3 -7.86 7.36 -7.34
N GLY A 4 -8.49 6.57 -8.19
CA GLY A 4 -9.89 6.76 -8.56
C GLY A 4 -10.59 5.42 -8.74
N THR A 5 -11.90 5.43 -8.65
CA THR A 5 -12.73 4.26 -8.92
C THR A 5 -14.07 4.70 -9.50
N TRP A 6 -14.78 3.78 -10.11
CA TRP A 6 -16.12 3.99 -10.62
C TRP A 6 -17.15 3.82 -9.50
N LYS A 7 -18.30 4.46 -9.65
CA LYS A 7 -19.42 4.37 -8.70
C LYS A 7 -19.82 2.92 -8.42
N GLU A 8 -19.89 2.11 -9.46
CA GLU A 8 -20.27 0.69 -9.37
C GLU A 8 -19.23 -0.10 -8.58
N SER A 9 -17.95 0.22 -8.78
CA SER A 9 -16.87 -0.43 -8.03
C SER A 9 -16.88 -0.03 -6.56
N TRP A 10 -17.28 1.22 -6.24
CA TRP A 10 -17.41 1.67 -4.86
C TRP A 10 -18.49 0.91 -4.07
N ASN A 11 -19.49 0.36 -4.74
CA ASN A 11 -20.55 -0.42 -4.09
C ASN A 11 -20.07 -1.69 -3.38
N VAL A 12 -18.85 -2.17 -3.65
CA VAL A 12 -18.27 -3.31 -2.93
C VAL A 12 -17.65 -2.91 -1.58
N PHE A 13 -17.50 -1.60 -1.32
CA PHE A 13 -16.90 -1.14 -0.08
C PHE A 13 -17.74 -1.52 1.13
N ASN A 14 -17.10 -2.19 2.08
CA ASN A 14 -17.67 -2.49 3.39
C ASN A 14 -16.86 -1.78 4.47
N SER A 15 -17.53 -1.00 5.30
CA SER A 15 -16.90 -0.28 6.42
C SER A 15 -16.67 -1.14 7.66
N ASP A 16 -17.28 -2.34 7.74
CA ASP A 16 -17.13 -3.28 8.85
C ASP A 16 -15.84 -4.09 8.70
N GLY A 17 -14.76 -3.60 9.34
CA GLY A 17 -13.46 -4.27 9.34
C GLY A 17 -13.49 -5.66 9.98
N ALA A 18 -14.30 -5.85 11.03
CA ALA A 18 -14.41 -7.14 11.72
C ALA A 18 -15.07 -8.20 10.81
N TYR A 19 -16.12 -7.80 10.10
CA TYR A 19 -16.73 -8.65 9.09
C TYR A 19 -15.73 -9.04 7.99
N LEU A 20 -15.00 -8.06 7.44
CA LEU A 20 -14.00 -8.30 6.39
C LEU A 20 -12.92 -9.28 6.86
N LEU A 21 -12.39 -9.08 8.06
CA LEU A 21 -11.37 -9.96 8.64
C LEU A 21 -11.91 -11.38 8.82
N SER A 22 -13.13 -11.54 9.36
CA SER A 22 -13.75 -12.84 9.55
C SER A 22 -13.92 -13.61 8.23
N LYS A 23 -14.21 -12.91 7.13
CA LYS A 23 -14.32 -13.51 5.80
C LYS A 23 -12.97 -13.97 5.25
N LEU A 24 -11.90 -13.18 5.45
CA LEU A 24 -10.54 -13.56 5.06
C LEU A 24 -10.08 -14.82 5.81
N GLU A 25 -10.35 -14.87 7.12
CA GLU A 25 -9.98 -16.02 7.98
C GLU A 25 -10.80 -17.28 7.64
N SER A 26 -12.11 -17.14 7.48
CA SER A 26 -13.00 -18.29 7.16
C SER A 26 -12.71 -18.91 5.80
N ARG A 27 -12.31 -18.09 4.81
CA ARG A 27 -11.88 -18.55 3.48
C ARG A 27 -10.43 -19.06 3.46
N LYS A 28 -9.66 -18.89 4.54
CA LYS A 28 -8.23 -19.25 4.65
C LYS A 28 -7.32 -18.56 3.62
N ILE A 29 -7.66 -17.32 3.23
CA ILE A 29 -6.95 -16.54 2.22
C ILE A 29 -6.14 -15.37 2.81
N VAL A 30 -5.91 -15.35 4.12
CA VAL A 30 -5.14 -14.30 4.81
C VAL A 30 -3.73 -14.19 4.25
N GLY A 31 -3.07 -15.30 3.92
CA GLY A 31 -1.73 -15.29 3.32
C GLY A 31 -1.70 -14.61 1.96
N GLU A 32 -2.68 -14.90 1.10
CA GLU A 32 -2.82 -14.25 -0.21
C GLU A 32 -3.13 -12.75 -0.07
N PHE A 33 -4.00 -12.38 0.86
CA PHE A 33 -4.31 -11.00 1.22
C PHE A 33 -3.06 -10.25 1.70
N ASN A 34 -2.15 -10.92 2.39
CA ASN A 34 -0.86 -10.42 2.83
C ASN A 34 0.25 -10.47 1.74
N PHE A 35 -0.11 -10.60 0.45
CA PHE A 35 0.84 -10.80 -0.65
C PHE A 35 1.80 -11.97 -0.36
N ASN A 36 1.24 -13.16 -0.13
CA ASN A 36 1.99 -14.35 0.27
C ASN A 36 2.89 -14.09 1.50
N ASP A 37 2.28 -13.48 2.52
CA ASP A 37 2.89 -13.13 3.81
C ASP A 37 4.14 -12.22 3.72
N THR A 38 4.26 -11.46 2.63
CA THR A 38 5.36 -10.50 2.47
C THR A 38 5.11 -9.15 3.14
N TYR A 39 3.84 -8.80 3.35
CA TYR A 39 3.41 -7.63 4.11
C TYR A 39 2.15 -7.92 4.92
N ASN A 40 2.12 -7.52 6.19
CA ASN A 40 1.03 -7.90 7.10
C ASN A 40 -0.17 -6.93 7.02
N PHE A 41 -0.88 -6.96 5.89
CA PHE A 41 -2.12 -6.18 5.71
C PHE A 41 -3.23 -6.62 6.68
N ALA A 42 -3.30 -7.89 7.03
CA ALA A 42 -4.26 -8.38 8.02
C ALA A 42 -4.03 -7.75 9.40
N LYS A 43 -2.78 -7.54 9.81
CA LYS A 43 -2.48 -6.79 11.02
C LYS A 43 -2.95 -5.33 10.92
N MET A 44 -2.72 -4.68 9.79
CA MET A 44 -3.18 -3.31 9.56
C MET A 44 -4.72 -3.20 9.67
N LEU A 45 -5.44 -4.22 9.18
CA LEU A 45 -6.89 -4.30 9.33
C LEU A 45 -7.30 -4.54 10.79
N LYS A 46 -6.61 -5.41 11.54
CA LYS A 46 -6.81 -5.60 12.98
C LYS A 46 -6.59 -4.31 13.76
N ASP A 47 -5.48 -3.63 13.50
CA ASP A 47 -5.16 -2.35 14.14
C ASP A 47 -6.24 -1.27 13.85
N GLN A 48 -6.86 -1.32 12.65
CA GLN A 48 -7.96 -0.43 12.30
C GLN A 48 -9.24 -0.78 13.08
N ILE A 49 -9.57 -2.05 13.26
CA ILE A 49 -10.72 -2.53 14.06
C ILE A 49 -10.55 -2.10 15.52
N GLU A 50 -9.34 -2.17 16.04
CA GLU A 50 -8.99 -1.80 17.41
C GLU A 50 -8.83 -0.27 17.61
N GLY A 51 -9.00 0.53 16.56
CA GLY A 51 -8.86 1.98 16.63
C GLY A 51 -7.42 2.49 16.73
N LEU A 52 -6.42 1.61 16.52
CA LEU A 52 -5.00 1.96 16.55
C LEU A 52 -4.54 2.69 15.26
N ASN A 53 -5.31 2.64 14.22
CA ASN A 53 -5.17 3.47 13.03
C ASN A 53 -6.56 3.82 12.46
N ASN A 54 -6.61 4.87 11.62
CA ASN A 54 -7.85 5.32 10.98
C ASN A 54 -7.81 5.09 9.45
N SER A 55 -7.25 3.97 9.01
CA SER A 55 -7.11 3.67 7.59
C SER A 55 -8.41 3.15 6.98
N TRP A 56 -9.11 4.00 6.22
CA TRP A 56 -10.21 3.52 5.37
C TRP A 56 -9.69 2.66 4.19
N ALA A 57 -8.47 2.92 3.74
CA ALA A 57 -7.87 2.25 2.59
C ALA A 57 -7.65 0.75 2.82
N ILE A 58 -7.36 0.31 4.06
CA ILE A 58 -7.22 -1.12 4.34
C ILE A 58 -8.56 -1.85 4.24
N ARG A 59 -9.68 -1.19 4.62
CA ARG A 59 -11.04 -1.74 4.46
C ARG A 59 -11.43 -1.79 2.98
N TRP A 60 -11.04 -0.77 2.20
CA TRP A 60 -11.21 -0.78 0.75
C TRP A 60 -10.46 -1.95 0.11
N TYR A 61 -9.19 -2.12 0.46
CA TYR A 61 -8.38 -3.23 -0.04
C TYR A 61 -8.99 -4.58 0.31
N ALA A 62 -9.41 -4.80 1.56
CA ALA A 62 -10.06 -6.03 1.97
C ALA A 62 -11.40 -6.28 1.23
N SER A 63 -12.20 -5.22 1.02
CA SER A 63 -13.47 -5.31 0.30
C SER A 63 -13.26 -5.72 -1.16
N THR A 64 -12.34 -5.07 -1.85
CA THR A 64 -12.04 -5.35 -3.27
C THR A 64 -11.38 -6.71 -3.45
N PHE A 65 -10.50 -7.09 -2.53
CA PHE A 65 -9.87 -8.42 -2.53
C PHE A 65 -10.90 -9.54 -2.36
N LEU A 66 -11.81 -9.42 -1.41
CA LEU A 66 -12.89 -10.39 -1.19
C LEU A 66 -13.90 -10.48 -2.34
N ALA A 67 -13.99 -9.43 -3.15
CA ALA A 67 -14.84 -9.34 -4.34
C ALA A 67 -14.08 -9.66 -5.65
N ASP A 68 -12.88 -10.23 -5.56
CA ASP A 68 -12.02 -10.60 -6.71
C ASP A 68 -11.79 -9.44 -7.70
N LYS A 69 -11.69 -8.20 -7.16
CA LYS A 69 -11.39 -7.03 -7.98
C LYS A 69 -9.89 -6.83 -8.11
N ILE A 70 -9.50 -6.28 -9.25
CA ILE A 70 -8.12 -5.92 -9.54
C ILE A 70 -7.96 -4.41 -9.59
N SER A 71 -6.74 -3.94 -9.34
CA SER A 71 -6.36 -2.53 -9.48
C SER A 71 -5.44 -2.36 -10.68
N LEU A 72 -5.67 -1.30 -11.45
CA LEU A 72 -4.82 -0.91 -12.56
C LEU A 72 -3.83 0.14 -12.09
N PHE A 73 -2.56 -0.08 -12.37
CA PHE A 73 -1.48 0.87 -12.11
C PHE A 73 -0.77 1.22 -13.41
N PRO A 74 -0.44 2.50 -13.63
CA PRO A 74 0.46 2.85 -14.72
C PRO A 74 1.88 2.34 -14.44
N ASN A 75 2.65 2.08 -15.50
CA ASN A 75 4.03 1.61 -15.39
C ASN A 75 5.03 2.70 -14.92
N VAL A 76 4.65 3.97 -15.04
CA VAL A 76 5.37 5.14 -14.52
C VAL A 76 4.43 5.97 -13.68
N SER A 77 4.95 6.71 -12.73
CA SER A 77 4.10 7.50 -11.84
C SER A 77 3.55 8.75 -12.53
N LEU A 78 2.27 9.04 -12.28
CA LEU A 78 1.61 10.28 -12.68
C LEU A 78 1.52 11.28 -11.53
N VAL A 79 1.93 10.89 -10.32
CA VAL A 79 1.83 11.70 -9.13
C VAL A 79 3.12 11.64 -8.34
N TYR A 80 3.55 12.78 -7.82
CA TYR A 80 4.66 12.88 -6.88
C TYR A 80 4.15 12.92 -5.44
N HIS A 81 4.85 12.26 -4.55
CA HIS A 81 4.55 12.27 -3.13
C HIS A 81 5.52 13.24 -2.42
N ASN A 82 5.02 14.43 -2.04
CA ASN A 82 5.85 15.45 -1.38
C ASN A 82 5.68 15.49 0.15
N GLY A 83 5.03 14.50 0.74
CA GLY A 83 4.75 14.42 2.17
C GLY A 83 5.80 13.63 2.98
N ASN A 84 7.10 13.72 2.62
CA ASN A 84 8.19 13.06 3.35
C ASN A 84 8.91 14.01 4.31
N ASP A 85 8.15 14.84 5.03
CA ASP A 85 8.65 15.79 6.00
C ASP A 85 8.21 15.44 7.45
N LEU A 86 8.63 16.28 8.41
CA LEU A 86 8.28 16.08 9.83
C LEU A 86 6.79 16.25 10.13
N GLN A 87 6.00 16.84 9.23
CA GLN A 87 4.57 17.06 9.38
C GLN A 87 3.74 15.98 8.67
N ALA A 88 4.42 15.03 8.02
CA ALA A 88 3.78 13.95 7.29
C ALA A 88 2.96 13.05 8.23
N THR A 89 1.70 12.79 7.87
CA THR A 89 0.78 11.96 8.67
C THR A 89 1.03 10.46 8.47
N ASN A 90 1.45 10.04 7.28
CA ASN A 90 1.52 8.64 6.88
C ASN A 90 2.87 8.21 6.28
N SER A 91 3.85 9.10 6.24
CA SER A 91 5.20 8.84 5.75
C SER A 91 6.22 9.47 6.69
N SER A 92 7.47 9.04 6.62
CA SER A 92 8.54 9.57 7.46
C SER A 92 9.76 9.95 6.63
N ILE A 93 10.63 10.78 7.20
CA ILE A 93 11.95 11.06 6.65
C ILE A 93 12.69 9.73 6.51
N GLY A 94 13.13 9.41 5.28
CA GLY A 94 13.81 8.14 4.97
C GLY A 94 12.95 7.12 4.24
N ASP A 95 11.70 7.45 3.92
CA ASP A 95 10.85 6.66 3.03
C ASP A 95 11.17 6.97 1.54
N ASP A 96 12.45 6.93 1.17
CA ASP A 96 12.94 7.21 -0.20
C ASP A 96 12.31 6.29 -1.25
N TRP A 97 11.71 5.19 -0.84
CA TRP A 97 10.97 4.32 -1.73
C TRP A 97 9.67 4.95 -2.26
N LEU A 98 9.26 6.09 -1.70
CA LEU A 98 8.17 6.94 -2.21
C LEU A 98 8.65 7.95 -3.25
N ASP A 99 9.97 8.15 -3.38
CA ASP A 99 10.53 9.00 -4.42
C ASP A 99 10.40 8.30 -5.76
N VAL A 100 9.67 8.92 -6.67
CA VAL A 100 9.36 8.37 -7.98
C VAL A 100 9.64 9.39 -9.06
N GLU A 101 10.10 8.91 -10.20
CA GLU A 101 10.19 9.70 -11.40
C GLU A 101 8.80 9.88 -12.01
N LEU A 102 8.43 11.13 -12.29
CA LEU A 102 7.15 11.42 -12.93
C LEU A 102 7.23 11.17 -14.44
N SER A 103 6.14 10.68 -14.99
CA SER A 103 5.99 10.67 -16.45
C SER A 103 5.87 12.11 -16.95
N ASP A 104 6.70 12.45 -17.93
CA ASP A 104 6.66 13.71 -18.68
C ASP A 104 5.78 13.61 -19.95
N HIS A 105 5.26 12.42 -20.23
CA HIS A 105 4.41 12.13 -21.36
C HIS A 105 3.10 11.48 -20.94
N PRO A 106 2.01 11.66 -21.74
CA PRO A 106 0.78 10.92 -21.53
C PRO A 106 1.03 9.40 -21.63
N ILE A 107 0.43 8.64 -20.70
CA ILE A 107 0.51 7.18 -20.77
C ILE A 107 -0.42 6.70 -21.87
N PRO A 108 0.08 5.92 -22.84
CA PRO A 108 -0.76 5.37 -23.91
C PRO A 108 -1.81 4.42 -23.32
N LEU A 109 -3.06 4.62 -23.71
CA LEU A 109 -4.14 3.70 -23.36
C LEU A 109 -4.06 2.49 -24.29
N VAL A 110 -3.89 1.32 -23.68
CA VAL A 110 -3.85 0.03 -24.39
C VAL A 110 -4.84 -0.93 -23.76
N GLU A 111 -5.41 -1.81 -24.57
CA GLU A 111 -6.21 -2.91 -24.03
C GLU A 111 -5.30 -3.91 -23.32
N ILE A 112 -5.66 -4.23 -22.10
CA ILE A 112 -4.96 -5.23 -21.29
C ILE A 112 -5.95 -6.29 -20.79
N PRO A 113 -5.51 -7.54 -20.62
CA PRO A 113 -6.36 -8.58 -20.05
C PRO A 113 -6.83 -8.22 -18.63
N LEU A 114 -8.13 -8.39 -18.36
CA LEU A 114 -8.72 -8.19 -17.03
C LEU A 114 -8.38 -9.38 -16.11
N LYS A 115 -7.11 -9.55 -15.82
CA LYS A 115 -6.58 -10.57 -14.91
C LYS A 115 -5.36 -10.06 -14.17
N GLU A 116 -5.09 -10.64 -13.00
CA GLU A 116 -3.86 -10.34 -12.27
C GLU A 116 -2.62 -10.68 -13.10
N ASN A 117 -1.68 -9.76 -13.16
CA ASN A 117 -0.37 -10.01 -13.73
C ASN A 117 0.54 -10.62 -12.64
N LYS A 118 0.84 -11.91 -12.76
CA LYS A 118 1.65 -12.65 -11.78
C LYS A 118 3.08 -12.14 -11.66
N ASP A 119 3.67 -11.65 -12.76
CA ASP A 119 5.04 -11.10 -12.72
C ASP A 119 5.08 -9.80 -11.94
N VAL A 120 4.09 -8.94 -12.15
CA VAL A 120 3.93 -7.70 -11.36
C VAL A 120 3.70 -8.03 -9.88
N ARG A 121 2.87 -9.04 -9.57
CA ARG A 121 2.68 -9.50 -8.19
C ARG A 121 4.00 -9.92 -7.55
N LEU A 122 4.83 -10.69 -8.24
CA LEU A 122 6.16 -11.09 -7.74
C LEU A 122 7.09 -9.90 -7.50
N VAL A 123 7.01 -8.84 -8.32
CA VAL A 123 7.76 -7.60 -8.09
C VAL A 123 7.33 -6.94 -6.77
N TYR A 124 6.01 -6.83 -6.52
CA TYR A 124 5.50 -6.30 -5.25
C TYR A 124 5.92 -7.15 -4.05
N GLU A 125 5.87 -8.47 -4.14
CA GLU A 125 6.31 -9.36 -3.06
C GLU A 125 7.80 -9.17 -2.74
N ARG A 126 8.66 -9.08 -3.75
CA ARG A 126 10.09 -8.80 -3.57
C ARG A 126 10.32 -7.43 -2.94
N PHE A 127 9.59 -6.42 -3.41
CA PHE A 127 9.62 -5.08 -2.85
C PHE A 127 9.26 -5.10 -1.36
N PHE A 128 8.14 -5.71 -0.97
CA PHE A 128 7.72 -5.79 0.42
C PHE A 128 8.74 -6.54 1.29
N ARG A 129 9.26 -7.67 0.82
CA ARG A 129 10.33 -8.41 1.52
C ARG A 129 11.58 -7.56 1.73
N THR A 130 11.93 -6.71 0.78
CA THR A 130 13.13 -5.85 0.89
C THR A 130 12.88 -4.70 1.85
N VAL A 131 11.82 -3.91 1.61
CA VAL A 131 11.56 -2.66 2.33
C VAL A 131 11.10 -2.92 3.76
N PHE A 132 10.23 -3.91 3.98
CA PHE A 132 9.63 -4.20 5.29
C PHE A 132 10.31 -5.33 6.06
N SER A 133 11.42 -5.87 5.54
CA SER A 133 12.29 -6.79 6.28
C SER A 133 12.86 -6.13 7.55
N PHE A 134 13.36 -6.94 8.46
CA PHE A 134 14.04 -6.44 9.66
C PHE A 134 15.21 -5.50 9.32
N ARG A 135 16.05 -5.87 8.33
CA ARG A 135 17.14 -5.03 7.83
C ARG A 135 16.65 -3.73 7.20
N GLY A 136 15.56 -3.79 6.41
CA GLY A 136 14.93 -2.62 5.83
C GLY A 136 14.37 -1.65 6.90
N LYS A 137 13.75 -2.19 7.96
CA LYS A 137 13.28 -1.40 9.10
C LYS A 137 14.41 -0.70 9.84
N ILE A 138 15.52 -1.39 10.10
CA ILE A 138 16.71 -0.80 10.72
C ILE A 138 17.28 0.33 9.85
N LYS A 139 17.45 0.07 8.54
CA LYS A 139 17.99 1.07 7.61
C LYS A 139 17.14 2.35 7.59
N ARG A 140 15.81 2.23 7.54
CA ARG A 140 14.90 3.38 7.62
C ARG A 140 15.03 4.13 8.94
N LYS A 141 15.07 3.43 10.06
CA LYS A 141 15.20 4.06 11.38
C LYS A 141 16.52 4.83 11.54
N ILE A 142 17.61 4.30 10.99
CA ILE A 142 18.90 5.00 10.94
C ILE A 142 18.77 6.28 10.10
N LYS A 143 18.21 6.21 8.88
CA LYS A 143 17.99 7.39 8.03
C LYS A 143 17.12 8.45 8.70
N GLU A 144 16.04 8.04 9.34
CA GLU A 144 15.17 8.95 10.11
C GLU A 144 15.94 9.69 11.21
N LEU A 145 16.78 8.97 11.97
CA LEU A 145 17.63 9.56 13.00
C LEU A 145 18.63 10.57 12.40
N TYR A 146 19.30 10.21 11.31
CA TYR A 146 20.22 11.13 10.62
C TYR A 146 19.49 12.36 10.07
N GLY A 147 18.31 12.19 9.51
CA GLY A 147 17.47 13.29 9.03
C GLY A 147 17.08 14.28 10.13
N LYS A 148 16.68 13.76 11.30
CA LYS A 148 16.37 14.59 12.48
C LYS A 148 17.59 15.37 12.99
N ILE A 149 18.75 14.71 13.04
CA ILE A 149 20.01 15.36 13.47
C ILE A 149 20.38 16.49 12.51
N THR A 150 20.38 16.24 11.20
CA THR A 150 20.73 17.27 10.19
C THR A 150 19.77 18.45 10.18
N GLN A 151 18.52 18.28 10.57
CA GLN A 151 17.56 19.40 10.70
C GLN A 151 17.74 20.20 11.99
N MET A 152 18.27 19.61 13.05
CA MET A 152 18.59 20.34 14.30
C MET A 152 19.81 21.29 14.17
N TYR A 153 20.63 21.10 13.14
CA TYR A 153 21.82 21.91 12.87
C TYR A 153 21.64 22.91 11.71
N LYS A 154 20.42 23.05 11.18
CA LYS A 154 20.02 24.10 10.24
C LYS A 154 19.16 25.15 10.91
#